data_ef3801abc9508f30852ff04208378452
#
_entry.id   ef3801abc9508f30852ff04208378452
#
_cell.length_a   1.000
_cell.length_b   1.000
_cell.length_c   1.000
_cell.angle_alpha   90.00
_cell.angle_beta   90.00
_cell.angle_gamma   90.00
#
_symmetry.space_group_name_H-M   'P 1'
#
loop_
_entity.id
_entity.type
_entity.pdbx_description
1 polymer ?
#
loop_
_entity_poly.entity_id
_entity_poly.type
_entity_poly.pdbx_seq_one_letter_code
_entity_poly.pdbx_strand_id
1 'polypeptide(L)'
;DIGLTYQNTITREGSLKENSQSGSLDYIVMQFPLGRYMAGSVGLLPYSNVGYSFINSIDNGSDSRSGDGNISQAYVGVSGRPFKGFSIGANISYLFGNLTNTNTVVPESGSSGIFETMLKVRDYHLSFGAQYAIEWNKKHTITLGAVYSPGKTLLGRAYTSTYDVSSNTTIDADTLKMKNNYSLASTYGGGISYNYDKRLTIAADVTCLLYTS
;
A
#
# COMPACT_ATOMS: atom_id res chain seq x y z
N ASP A 1 -3.31 5.54 18.65
CA ASP A 1 -4.40 4.91 17.90
C ASP A 1 -3.95 3.55 17.39
N ILE A 2 -4.85 2.58 17.46
CA ILE A 2 -4.69 1.22 16.93
C ILE A 2 -5.94 0.94 16.10
N GLY A 3 -5.77 0.51 14.86
CA GLY A 3 -6.84 0.07 13.96
C GLY A 3 -6.80 -1.44 13.78
N LEU A 4 -7.97 -2.05 13.94
CA LEU A 4 -8.20 -3.46 13.68
C LEU A 4 -9.38 -3.62 12.72
N THR A 5 -9.23 -4.42 11.69
CA THR A 5 -10.32 -4.78 10.79
C THR A 5 -10.65 -6.26 10.91
N TYR A 6 -11.93 -6.55 11.02
CA TYR A 6 -12.48 -7.88 10.86
C TYR A 6 -13.46 -7.88 9.68
N GLN A 7 -13.21 -8.74 8.72
CA GLN A 7 -14.01 -8.86 7.51
C GLN A 7 -14.58 -10.27 7.39
N ASN A 8 -15.89 -10.33 7.14
CA ASN A 8 -16.60 -11.56 6.80
C ASN A 8 -17.20 -11.40 5.41
N THR A 9 -16.70 -12.17 4.45
CA THR A 9 -17.14 -12.11 3.04
C THR A 9 -17.89 -13.37 2.70
N ILE A 10 -19.12 -13.21 2.19
CA ILE A 10 -19.93 -14.29 1.69
C ILE A 10 -20.01 -14.15 0.17
N THR A 11 -19.35 -15.07 -0.53
CA THR A 11 -19.39 -15.14 -1.99
C THR A 11 -20.42 -16.21 -2.41
N ARG A 12 -21.26 -15.86 -3.37
CA ARG A 12 -22.24 -16.79 -3.97
C ARG A 12 -22.07 -16.83 -5.46
N GLU A 13 -21.91 -18.03 -5.99
CA GLU A 13 -21.88 -18.30 -7.42
C GLU A 13 -22.82 -19.46 -7.71
N GLY A 14 -23.99 -19.15 -8.29
CA GLY A 14 -25.08 -20.15 -8.48
C GLY A 14 -25.53 -20.77 -7.16
N SER A 15 -25.35 -22.07 -7.00
CA SER A 15 -25.70 -22.85 -5.80
C SER A 15 -24.54 -22.91 -4.77
N LEU A 16 -23.35 -22.51 -5.15
CA LEU A 16 -22.16 -22.51 -4.27
C LEU A 16 -22.16 -21.27 -3.39
N LYS A 17 -21.89 -21.49 -2.11
CA LYS A 17 -21.75 -20.43 -1.11
C LYS A 17 -20.45 -20.64 -0.37
N GLU A 18 -19.56 -19.67 -0.44
CA GLU A 18 -18.29 -19.65 0.28
C GLU A 18 -18.31 -18.54 1.34
N ASN A 19 -17.83 -18.84 2.52
CA ASN A 19 -17.70 -17.89 3.60
C ASN A 19 -16.22 -17.77 3.98
N SER A 20 -15.66 -16.59 3.78
CA SER A 20 -14.27 -16.26 4.12
C SER A 20 -14.24 -15.25 5.25
N GLN A 21 -13.45 -15.51 6.26
CA GLN A 21 -13.23 -14.62 7.40
C GLN A 21 -11.76 -14.22 7.44
N SER A 22 -11.51 -12.94 7.57
CA SER A 22 -10.15 -12.40 7.72
C SER A 22 -10.12 -11.32 8.81
N GLY A 23 -9.05 -11.31 9.57
CA GLY A 23 -8.76 -10.27 10.56
C GLY A 23 -7.38 -9.70 10.29
N SER A 24 -7.25 -8.39 10.33
CA SER A 24 -5.97 -7.70 10.15
C SER A 24 -5.78 -6.60 11.18
N LEU A 25 -4.51 -6.40 11.53
CA LEU A 25 -4.05 -5.19 12.20
C LEU A 25 -3.80 -4.13 11.12
N ASP A 26 -4.65 -3.10 11.09
CA ASP A 26 -4.56 -2.10 10.03
C ASP A 26 -3.46 -1.10 10.32
N TYR A 27 -3.38 -0.59 11.54
CA TYR A 27 -2.31 0.34 11.88
C TYR A 27 -2.09 0.46 13.39
N ILE A 28 -0.87 0.86 13.73
CA ILE A 28 -0.48 1.34 15.05
C ILE A 28 0.18 2.68 14.87
N VAL A 29 -0.37 3.74 15.47
CA VAL A 29 0.18 5.10 15.37
C VAL A 29 0.23 5.73 16.75
N MET A 30 1.38 6.29 17.08
CA MET A 30 1.60 7.08 18.28
C MET A 30 2.03 8.49 17.91
N GLN A 31 1.45 9.47 18.59
CA GLN A 31 1.78 10.88 18.44
C GLN A 31 2.11 11.46 19.79
N PHE A 32 3.13 12.30 19.85
CA PHE A 32 3.57 12.94 21.10
C PHE A 32 4.07 14.36 20.84
N PRO A 33 3.81 15.28 21.77
CA PRO A 33 4.35 16.63 21.68
C PRO A 33 5.85 16.63 21.98
N LEU A 34 6.65 17.25 21.11
CA LEU A 34 8.08 17.49 21.31
C LEU A 34 8.34 18.88 21.94
N GLY A 35 7.30 19.69 22.04
CA GLY A 35 7.37 21.02 22.60
C GLY A 35 6.09 21.81 22.25
N ARG A 36 6.14 23.12 22.43
CA ARG A 36 4.98 24.01 22.23
C ARG A 36 4.54 24.10 20.76
N TYR A 37 5.49 23.96 19.84
CA TYR A 37 5.29 24.18 18.41
C TYR A 37 5.65 22.97 17.54
N MET A 38 6.09 21.88 18.16
CA MET A 38 6.54 20.67 17.46
C MET A 38 5.87 19.43 18.02
N ALA A 39 5.63 18.46 17.15
CA ALA A 39 5.14 17.13 17.49
C ALA A 39 5.92 16.07 16.73
N GLY A 40 6.05 14.91 17.35
CA GLY A 40 6.57 13.70 16.75
C GLY A 40 5.49 12.67 16.55
N SER A 41 5.69 11.80 15.59
CA SER A 41 4.83 10.63 15.36
C SER A 41 5.66 9.43 14.95
N VAL A 42 5.21 8.25 15.35
CA VAL A 42 5.75 6.97 14.91
C VAL A 42 4.60 6.03 14.61
N GLY A 43 4.76 5.15 13.66
CA GLY A 43 3.71 4.21 13.36
C GLY A 43 4.12 3.10 12.41
N LEU A 44 3.25 2.10 12.37
CA LEU A 44 3.27 0.97 11.47
C LEU A 44 1.94 0.94 10.72
N LEU A 45 2.00 0.93 9.39
CA LEU A 45 0.83 0.95 8.53
C LEU A 45 1.02 0.02 7.34
N PRO A 46 -0.05 -0.56 6.77
CA PRO A 46 0.02 -1.14 5.45
C PRO A 46 0.29 -0.05 4.41
N TYR A 47 1.16 -0.35 3.45
CA TYR A 47 1.48 0.53 2.33
C TYR A 47 0.76 0.06 1.06
N SER A 48 0.79 -1.24 0.80
CA SER A 48 0.14 -1.86 -0.34
C SER A 48 -0.23 -3.29 -0.01
N ASN A 49 -1.36 -3.75 -0.53
CA ASN A 49 -1.85 -5.11 -0.40
C ASN A 49 -2.26 -5.63 -1.78
N VAL A 50 -1.87 -6.86 -2.09
CA VAL A 50 -2.26 -7.56 -3.32
C VAL A 50 -2.92 -8.86 -2.91
N GLY A 51 -4.11 -9.11 -3.45
CA GLY A 51 -4.84 -10.35 -3.24
C GLY A 51 -5.78 -10.58 -4.42
N TYR A 52 -5.44 -11.48 -5.33
CA TYR A 52 -6.30 -11.92 -6.41
C TYR A 52 -6.05 -13.39 -6.75
N SER A 53 -7.09 -14.06 -7.20
CA SER A 53 -7.01 -15.41 -7.75
C SER A 53 -8.10 -15.58 -8.82
N PHE A 54 -7.70 -15.98 -10.00
CA PHE A 54 -8.65 -16.30 -11.07
C PHE A 54 -8.12 -17.44 -11.94
N ILE A 55 -9.06 -18.16 -12.53
CA ILE A 55 -8.80 -19.31 -13.40
C ILE A 55 -9.47 -19.04 -14.73
N ASN A 56 -8.72 -19.12 -15.82
CA ASN A 56 -9.22 -19.06 -17.17
C ASN A 56 -9.12 -20.43 -17.84
N SER A 57 -10.21 -20.86 -18.46
CA SER A 57 -10.16 -22.03 -19.36
C SER A 57 -9.57 -21.61 -20.70
N ILE A 58 -8.60 -22.36 -21.17
CA ILE A 58 -7.99 -22.22 -22.49
C ILE A 58 -8.29 -23.46 -23.33
N ASP A 59 -8.17 -23.36 -24.66
CA ASP A 59 -8.58 -24.44 -25.59
C ASP A 59 -8.00 -25.83 -25.29
N ASN A 60 -6.82 -25.89 -24.64
CA ASN A 60 -6.14 -27.14 -24.29
C ASN A 60 -5.72 -27.20 -22.82
N GLY A 61 -6.53 -26.65 -21.89
CA GLY A 61 -6.21 -26.71 -20.48
C GLY A 61 -6.76 -25.56 -19.65
N SER A 62 -6.08 -25.22 -18.55
CA SER A 62 -6.44 -24.09 -17.69
C SER A 62 -5.19 -23.24 -17.35
N ASP A 63 -5.39 -21.93 -17.27
CA ASP A 63 -4.42 -20.94 -16.81
C ASP A 63 -4.95 -20.32 -15.50
N SER A 64 -4.26 -20.59 -14.40
CA SER A 64 -4.58 -20.05 -13.08
C SER A 64 -3.57 -19.00 -12.69
N ARG A 65 -4.04 -17.83 -12.32
CA ARG A 65 -3.20 -16.72 -11.85
C ARG A 65 -3.61 -16.28 -10.48
N SER A 66 -2.65 -16.21 -9.58
CA SER A 66 -2.85 -15.69 -8.24
C SER A 66 -1.74 -14.72 -7.88
N GLY A 67 -2.12 -13.69 -7.14
CA GLY A 67 -1.19 -12.76 -6.53
C GLY A 67 -1.53 -12.60 -5.07
N ASP A 68 -0.52 -12.69 -4.23
CA ASP A 68 -0.64 -12.52 -2.79
C ASP A 68 0.54 -11.76 -2.23
N GLY A 69 0.28 -11.00 -1.18
CA GLY A 69 1.32 -10.34 -0.44
C GLY A 69 0.96 -8.94 0.03
N ASN A 70 1.80 -8.44 0.89
CA ASN A 70 1.67 -7.11 1.44
C ASN A 70 3.01 -6.39 1.57
N ILE A 71 2.96 -5.09 1.48
CA ILE A 71 4.04 -4.18 1.82
C ILE A 71 3.55 -3.34 2.99
N SER A 72 4.30 -3.36 4.07
CA SER A 72 4.07 -2.52 5.24
C SER A 72 5.10 -1.41 5.32
N GLN A 73 4.75 -0.33 6.01
CA GLN A 73 5.67 0.76 6.30
C GLN A 73 5.74 1.02 7.81
N ALA A 74 6.96 1.13 8.31
CA ALA A 74 7.23 1.71 9.61
C ALA A 74 7.74 3.14 9.40
N TYR A 75 7.18 4.13 10.08
CA TYR A 75 7.56 5.52 9.86
C TYR A 75 7.87 6.26 11.17
N VAL A 76 8.69 7.27 11.02
CA VAL A 76 8.94 8.31 12.01
C VAL A 76 8.68 9.65 11.35
N GLY A 77 7.92 10.51 12.03
CA GLY A 77 7.56 11.82 11.52
C GLY A 77 7.79 12.93 12.54
N VAL A 78 8.05 14.10 11.99
CA VAL A 78 8.12 15.34 12.76
C VAL A 78 7.25 16.39 12.11
N SER A 79 6.62 17.21 12.92
CA SER A 79 5.81 18.33 12.45
C SER A 79 6.05 19.56 13.30
N GLY A 80 5.88 20.71 12.69
CA GLY A 80 6.03 21.99 13.36
C GLY A 80 4.95 22.98 12.94
N ARG A 81 4.67 23.93 13.84
CA ARG A 81 3.78 25.06 13.59
C ARG A 81 4.60 26.37 13.66
N PRO A 82 5.17 26.83 12.52
CA PRO A 82 6.02 28.02 12.49
C PRO A 82 5.23 29.29 12.84
N PHE A 83 3.94 29.37 12.45
CA PHE A 83 3.05 30.48 12.80
C PHE A 83 1.60 30.01 12.92
N LYS A 84 0.75 30.88 13.42
CA LYS A 84 -0.65 30.54 13.68
C LYS A 84 -1.36 30.11 12.40
N GLY A 85 -2.02 28.97 12.46
CA GLY A 85 -2.77 28.38 11.33
C GLY A 85 -1.93 27.55 10.37
N PHE A 86 -0.62 27.72 10.27
CA PHE A 86 0.23 26.97 9.36
C PHE A 86 0.99 25.86 10.07
N SER A 87 0.97 24.66 9.50
CA SER A 87 1.73 23.52 9.99
C SER A 87 2.43 22.83 8.82
N ILE A 88 3.63 22.36 9.06
CA ILE A 88 4.43 21.60 8.10
C ILE A 88 4.98 20.35 8.79
N GLY A 89 5.11 19.27 8.05
CA GLY A 89 5.64 18.01 8.56
C GLY A 89 6.36 17.21 7.51
N ALA A 90 7.20 16.30 7.98
CA ALA A 90 7.89 15.33 7.15
C ALA A 90 7.93 13.98 7.85
N ASN A 91 7.80 12.92 7.06
CA ASN A 91 7.91 11.54 7.51
C ASN A 91 9.00 10.83 6.70
N ILE A 92 9.78 10.02 7.38
CA ILE A 92 10.61 8.99 6.77
C ILE A 92 10.03 7.63 7.12
N SER A 93 9.79 6.81 6.11
CA SER A 93 9.22 5.47 6.24
C SER A 93 10.19 4.42 5.73
N TYR A 94 10.22 3.28 6.37
CA TYR A 94 10.88 2.07 5.89
C TYR A 94 9.81 1.11 5.35
N LEU A 95 9.89 0.81 4.07
CA LEU A 95 9.00 -0.13 3.37
C LEU A 95 9.58 -1.53 3.44
N PHE A 96 8.77 -2.51 3.82
CA PHE A 96 9.16 -3.91 3.87
C PHE A 96 7.99 -4.83 3.57
N GLY A 97 8.27 -5.94 2.90
CA GLY A 97 7.26 -6.93 2.55
C GLY A 97 7.61 -7.73 1.31
N ASN A 98 6.73 -8.63 0.94
CA ASN A 98 6.86 -9.47 -0.22
C ASN A 98 5.55 -9.43 -1.02
N LEU A 99 5.68 -9.47 -2.35
CA LEU A 99 4.58 -9.70 -3.28
C LEU A 99 4.93 -10.92 -4.09
N THR A 100 4.04 -11.90 -4.13
CA THR A 100 4.21 -13.14 -4.89
C THR A 100 3.14 -13.21 -5.96
N ASN A 101 3.54 -13.43 -7.20
CA ASN A 101 2.66 -13.69 -8.32
C ASN A 101 2.94 -15.12 -8.81
N THR A 102 1.92 -15.94 -8.85
CA THR A 102 1.99 -17.32 -9.32
C THR A 102 1.11 -17.47 -10.55
N ASN A 103 1.69 -18.01 -11.60
CA ASN A 103 0.99 -18.41 -12.81
C ASN A 103 1.15 -19.92 -13.00
N THR A 104 0.03 -20.64 -12.98
CA THR A 104 0.00 -22.10 -13.13
C THR A 104 -0.72 -22.46 -14.42
N VAL A 105 -0.03 -23.11 -15.31
CA VAL A 105 -0.58 -23.59 -16.58
C VAL A 105 -0.71 -25.12 -16.48
N VAL A 106 -1.95 -25.61 -16.62
CA VAL A 106 -2.29 -27.02 -16.59
C VAL A 106 -2.84 -27.42 -17.95
N PRO A 107 -2.06 -28.03 -18.85
CA PRO A 107 -2.56 -28.53 -20.12
C PRO A 107 -3.39 -29.81 -19.93
N GLU A 108 -4.33 -30.11 -20.85
CA GLU A 108 -5.12 -31.37 -20.83
C GLU A 108 -4.24 -32.62 -20.93
N SER A 109 -3.08 -32.50 -21.58
CA SER A 109 -2.08 -33.58 -21.68
C SER A 109 -0.68 -33.00 -21.58
N GLY A 110 0.17 -33.64 -20.77
CA GLY A 110 1.56 -33.20 -20.53
C GLY A 110 1.81 -32.72 -19.13
N SER A 111 2.96 -32.06 -18.92
CA SER A 111 3.40 -31.55 -17.63
C SER A 111 2.80 -30.18 -17.34
N SER A 112 2.35 -29.97 -16.11
CA SER A 112 1.92 -28.67 -15.63
C SER A 112 3.10 -27.81 -15.20
N GLY A 113 3.10 -26.55 -15.60
CA GLY A 113 4.14 -25.59 -15.24
C GLY A 113 3.64 -24.56 -14.22
N ILE A 114 4.43 -24.29 -13.18
CA ILE A 114 4.23 -23.20 -12.23
C ILE A 114 5.34 -22.18 -12.39
N PHE A 115 4.94 -20.93 -12.66
CA PHE A 115 5.83 -19.78 -12.76
C PHE A 115 5.56 -18.88 -11.56
N GLU A 116 6.52 -18.79 -10.66
CA GLU A 116 6.42 -17.94 -9.48
C GLU A 116 7.39 -16.77 -9.58
N THR A 117 6.89 -15.57 -9.35
CA THR A 117 7.69 -14.36 -9.24
C THR A 117 7.47 -13.73 -7.88
N MET A 118 8.51 -13.69 -7.06
CA MET A 118 8.49 -13.05 -5.74
C MET A 118 9.27 -11.74 -5.79
N LEU A 119 8.59 -10.64 -5.49
CA LEU A 119 9.20 -9.33 -5.30
C LEU A 119 9.37 -9.06 -3.79
N LYS A 120 10.61 -8.98 -3.34
CA LYS A 120 10.95 -8.61 -1.96
C LYS A 120 11.33 -7.14 -1.90
N VAL A 121 10.50 -6.35 -1.23
CA VAL A 121 10.70 -4.91 -1.06
C VAL A 121 11.36 -4.62 0.27
N ARG A 122 12.44 -3.84 0.23
CA ARG A 122 13.13 -3.26 1.40
C ARG A 122 13.69 -1.92 0.97
N ASP A 123 13.02 -0.85 1.33
CA ASP A 123 13.40 0.49 0.89
C ASP A 123 12.88 1.56 1.86
N TYR A 124 13.36 2.79 1.69
CA TYR A 124 12.86 3.94 2.41
C TYR A 124 11.97 4.80 1.51
N HIS A 125 11.05 5.52 2.12
CA HIS A 125 10.14 6.45 1.44
C HIS A 125 10.02 7.73 2.25
N LEU A 126 10.00 8.87 1.57
CA LEU A 126 9.87 10.19 2.18
C LEU A 126 8.50 10.77 1.83
N SER A 127 7.89 11.45 2.77
CA SER A 127 6.68 12.22 2.52
C SER A 127 6.71 13.54 3.28
N PHE A 128 6.18 14.57 2.64
CA PHE A 128 6.09 15.93 3.16
C PHE A 128 4.64 16.37 3.15
N GLY A 129 4.26 17.12 4.15
CA GLY A 129 2.91 17.65 4.26
C GLY A 129 2.93 19.09 4.76
N ALA A 130 1.98 19.87 4.26
CA ALA A 130 1.73 21.22 4.76
C ALA A 130 0.22 21.42 4.87
N GLN A 131 -0.20 22.17 5.88
CA GLN A 131 -1.61 22.56 6.03
C GLN A 131 -1.72 23.99 6.55
N TYR A 132 -2.79 24.64 6.12
CA TYR A 132 -3.13 25.98 6.58
C TYR A 132 -4.58 26.04 7.02
N ALA A 133 -4.82 26.34 8.30
CA ALA A 133 -6.12 26.47 8.90
C ALA A 133 -6.49 27.95 9.05
N ILE A 134 -7.60 28.33 8.43
CA ILE A 134 -8.20 29.67 8.48
C ILE A 134 -9.41 29.61 9.41
N GLU A 135 -9.36 30.30 10.51
CA GLU A 135 -10.48 30.45 11.43
C GLU A 135 -11.28 31.70 11.12
N TRP A 136 -12.55 31.53 10.76
CA TRP A 136 -13.50 32.63 10.52
C TRP A 136 -14.60 32.60 11.60
N ASN A 137 -14.74 33.68 12.33
CA ASN A 137 -15.77 33.85 13.37
C ASN A 137 -15.86 32.76 14.44
N LYS A 138 -14.73 32.19 14.87
CA LYS A 138 -14.63 31.15 15.93
C LYS A 138 -15.50 29.89 15.72
N LYS A 139 -16.44 29.91 14.78
CA LYS A 139 -17.33 28.78 14.45
C LYS A 139 -16.99 28.10 13.12
N HIS A 140 -16.29 28.80 12.24
CA HIS A 140 -15.97 28.32 10.91
C HIS A 140 -14.48 28.14 10.78
N THR A 141 -14.02 26.95 10.43
CA THR A 141 -12.63 26.66 10.15
C THR A 141 -12.52 26.03 8.79
N ILE A 142 -11.73 26.64 7.92
CA ILE A 142 -11.34 26.05 6.62
C ILE A 142 -9.90 25.63 6.75
N THR A 143 -9.60 24.37 6.42
CA THR A 143 -8.24 23.84 6.37
C THR A 143 -7.89 23.43 4.96
N LEU A 144 -6.81 23.97 4.44
CA LEU A 144 -6.20 23.57 3.18
C LEU A 144 -5.02 22.68 3.50
N GLY A 145 -4.88 21.55 2.81
CA GLY A 145 -3.80 20.59 2.98
C GLY A 145 -3.12 20.28 1.66
N ALA A 146 -1.82 20.05 1.70
CA ALA A 146 -1.06 19.55 0.58
C ALA A 146 -0.08 18.48 1.06
N VAL A 147 0.12 17.43 0.27
CA VAL A 147 1.09 16.37 0.53
C VAL A 147 1.91 16.13 -0.73
N TYR A 148 3.17 15.80 -0.52
CA TYR A 148 4.12 15.45 -1.58
C TYR A 148 5.02 14.31 -1.14
N SER A 149 5.15 13.30 -1.98
CA SER A 149 6.12 12.24 -1.80
C SER A 149 6.90 12.03 -3.09
N PRO A 150 8.24 12.17 -3.05
CA PRO A 150 9.06 11.99 -4.24
C PRO A 150 9.03 10.54 -4.71
N GLY A 151 8.90 10.36 -6.01
CA GLY A 151 9.07 9.07 -6.65
C GLY A 151 10.52 8.60 -6.59
N LYS A 152 10.71 7.30 -6.57
CA LYS A 152 12.06 6.72 -6.60
C LYS A 152 12.02 5.30 -7.14
N THR A 153 13.15 4.86 -7.68
CA THR A 153 13.36 3.47 -8.04
C THR A 153 13.53 2.62 -6.78
N LEU A 154 12.80 1.52 -6.69
CA LEU A 154 12.89 0.59 -5.57
C LEU A 154 14.20 -0.19 -5.59
N LEU A 155 14.84 -0.29 -4.43
CA LEU A 155 16.03 -1.13 -4.19
C LEU A 155 15.64 -2.59 -3.86
N GLY A 156 14.52 -3.07 -4.38
CA GLY A 156 14.00 -4.41 -4.14
C GLY A 156 14.81 -5.50 -4.86
N ARG A 157 14.58 -6.75 -4.44
CA ARG A 157 15.04 -7.95 -5.14
C ARG A 157 13.84 -8.72 -5.64
N ALA A 158 13.83 -9.06 -6.92
CA ALA A 158 12.86 -9.99 -7.48
C ALA A 158 13.52 -11.35 -7.68
N TYR A 159 12.77 -12.37 -7.35
CA TYR A 159 13.12 -13.77 -7.55
C TYR A 159 12.10 -14.36 -8.50
N THR A 160 12.57 -15.07 -9.52
CA THR A 160 11.70 -15.83 -10.42
C THR A 160 12.07 -17.29 -10.29
N SER A 161 11.08 -18.14 -10.10
CA SER A 161 11.26 -19.60 -10.03
C SER A 161 10.25 -20.26 -10.92
N THR A 162 10.70 -21.26 -11.70
CA THR A 162 9.84 -22.08 -12.56
C THR A 162 9.89 -23.51 -12.01
N TYR A 163 8.74 -24.07 -11.72
CA TYR A 163 8.60 -25.44 -11.24
C TYR A 163 7.84 -26.29 -12.24
N ASP A 164 8.28 -27.54 -12.42
CA ASP A 164 7.50 -28.58 -13.08
C ASP A 164 6.76 -29.40 -12.02
N VAL A 165 5.44 -29.41 -12.12
CA VAL A 165 4.58 -30.09 -11.13
C VAL A 165 4.66 -31.63 -11.27
N SER A 166 4.98 -32.15 -12.46
CA SER A 166 5.04 -33.60 -12.70
C SER A 166 6.22 -34.26 -12.01
N SER A 167 7.33 -33.55 -11.83
CA SER A 167 8.54 -34.07 -11.21
C SER A 167 8.83 -33.50 -9.82
N ASN A 168 8.06 -32.51 -9.37
CA ASN A 168 8.31 -31.73 -8.18
C ASN A 168 9.75 -31.17 -8.12
N THR A 169 10.32 -30.92 -9.28
CA THR A 169 11.69 -30.46 -9.49
C THR A 169 11.68 -29.02 -9.93
N THR A 170 12.49 -28.18 -9.31
CA THR A 170 12.72 -26.82 -9.78
C THR A 170 13.50 -26.91 -11.10
N ILE A 171 12.90 -26.47 -12.21
CA ILE A 171 13.55 -26.49 -13.54
C ILE A 171 14.53 -25.34 -13.66
N ASP A 172 14.15 -24.18 -13.14
CA ASP A 172 14.95 -22.97 -13.17
C ASP A 172 14.63 -22.09 -11.97
N ALA A 173 15.65 -21.60 -11.31
CA ALA A 173 15.53 -20.64 -10.22
C ALA A 173 16.55 -19.52 -10.47
N ASP A 174 16.11 -18.47 -11.11
CA ASP A 174 16.96 -17.30 -11.35
C ASP A 174 16.68 -16.20 -10.34
N THR A 175 17.74 -15.71 -9.70
CA THR A 175 17.67 -14.55 -8.82
C THR A 175 18.00 -13.32 -9.64
N LEU A 176 17.01 -12.77 -10.32
CA LEU A 176 17.17 -11.50 -11.01
C LEU A 176 17.25 -10.38 -9.99
N LYS A 177 18.42 -9.77 -9.86
CA LYS A 177 18.54 -8.47 -9.21
C LYS A 177 17.93 -7.44 -10.14
N MET A 178 16.62 -7.25 -10.04
CA MET A 178 15.92 -6.22 -10.81
C MET A 178 16.26 -4.84 -10.24
N LYS A 179 17.46 -4.39 -10.54
CA LYS A 179 17.86 -3.00 -10.32
C LYS A 179 17.17 -2.19 -11.42
N ASN A 180 16.29 -1.25 -11.04
CA ASN A 180 15.60 -0.28 -11.90
C ASN A 180 14.31 -0.73 -12.62
N ASN A 181 13.73 -1.88 -12.34
CA ASN A 181 12.50 -2.30 -13.02
C ASN A 181 11.20 -1.91 -12.26
N TYR A 182 11.31 -1.54 -10.99
CA TYR A 182 10.17 -1.12 -10.19
C TYR A 182 10.43 0.26 -9.59
N SER A 183 9.50 1.17 -9.79
CA SER A 183 9.56 2.52 -9.26
C SER A 183 8.32 2.86 -8.46
N LEU A 184 8.51 3.61 -7.39
CA LEU A 184 7.41 4.29 -6.70
C LEU A 184 7.09 5.57 -7.46
N ALA A 185 5.80 5.80 -7.70
CA ALA A 185 5.33 7.03 -8.30
C ALA A 185 5.57 8.22 -7.38
N SER A 186 5.83 9.38 -7.95
CA SER A 186 5.69 10.64 -7.21
C SER A 186 4.24 10.87 -6.89
N THR A 187 3.94 11.15 -5.62
CA THR A 187 2.57 11.40 -5.16
C THR A 187 2.39 12.87 -4.83
N TYR A 188 1.34 13.45 -5.37
CA TYR A 188 0.90 14.82 -5.07
C TYR A 188 -0.54 14.73 -4.59
N GLY A 189 -0.82 15.32 -3.45
CA GLY A 189 -2.18 15.39 -2.92
C GLY A 189 -2.53 16.79 -2.47
N GLY A 190 -3.80 17.15 -2.62
CA GLY A 190 -4.36 18.39 -2.13
C GLY A 190 -5.74 18.15 -1.56
N GLY A 191 -6.07 18.83 -0.48
CA GLY A 191 -7.36 18.68 0.16
C GLY A 191 -7.86 19.96 0.81
N ILE A 192 -9.16 20.03 0.98
CA ILE A 192 -9.85 21.09 1.68
C ILE A 192 -10.83 20.47 2.68
N SER A 193 -10.86 21.01 3.88
CA SER A 193 -11.91 20.67 4.84
C SER A 193 -12.55 21.93 5.42
N TYR A 194 -13.85 21.86 5.63
CA TYR A 194 -14.64 22.88 6.29
C TYR A 194 -15.27 22.30 7.55
N ASN A 195 -15.05 22.97 8.66
CA ASN A 195 -15.62 22.61 9.95
C ASN A 195 -16.52 23.74 10.47
N TYR A 196 -17.75 23.39 10.83
CA TYR A 196 -18.71 24.29 11.46
C TYR A 196 -18.95 23.91 12.91
N ASP A 197 -18.53 24.77 13.83
CA ASP A 197 -18.78 24.70 15.28
C ASP A 197 -18.49 23.32 15.91
N LYS A 198 -17.52 22.58 15.34
CA LYS A 198 -17.18 21.18 15.69
C LYS A 198 -18.37 20.19 15.58
N ARG A 199 -19.46 20.60 14.94
CA ARG A 199 -20.67 19.79 14.76
C ARG A 199 -20.78 19.19 13.37
N LEU A 200 -20.27 19.89 12.36
CA LEU A 200 -20.29 19.44 10.98
C LEU A 200 -18.91 19.59 10.38
N THR A 201 -18.39 18.53 9.78
CA THR A 201 -17.15 18.57 8.99
C THR A 201 -17.43 18.02 7.61
N ILE A 202 -17.07 18.80 6.59
CA ILE A 202 -17.09 18.39 5.18
C ILE A 202 -15.66 18.47 4.68
N ALA A 203 -15.18 17.40 4.03
CA ALA A 203 -13.84 17.36 3.49
C ALA A 203 -13.85 16.74 2.10
N ALA A 204 -12.93 17.21 1.26
CA ALA A 204 -12.65 16.63 -0.04
C ALA A 204 -11.13 16.67 -0.28
N ASP A 205 -10.60 15.61 -0.84
CA ASP A 205 -9.21 15.49 -1.21
C ASP A 205 -9.03 14.79 -2.56
N VAL A 206 -7.92 15.09 -3.20
CA VAL A 206 -7.50 14.51 -4.47
C VAL A 206 -6.03 14.12 -4.35
N THR A 207 -5.71 12.92 -4.81
CA THR A 207 -4.34 12.41 -4.88
C THR A 207 -4.00 12.01 -6.30
N CYS A 208 -2.86 12.46 -6.80
CA CYS A 208 -2.33 12.15 -8.12
C CYS A 208 -1.02 11.37 -7.99
N LEU A 209 -0.89 10.30 -8.74
CA LEU A 209 0.30 9.46 -8.84
C LEU A 209 0.94 9.70 -10.20
N LEU A 210 2.19 10.19 -10.22
CA LEU A 210 2.95 10.42 -11.45
C LEU A 210 4.10 9.41 -11.52
N TYR A 211 4.05 8.55 -12.52
CA TYR A 211 5.14 7.66 -12.88
C TYR A 211 6.05 8.40 -13.88
N THR A 212 7.31 8.58 -13.51
CA THR A 212 8.35 9.01 -14.47
C THR A 212 8.93 7.75 -15.10
N SER A 213 8.77 7.64 -16.40
CA SER A 213 9.42 6.64 -17.26
C SER A 213 10.90 6.94 -17.40
#